data_3cbe0ee8e14bbaf428b1986c500bb4c1
#
_entry.id   3cbe0ee8e14bbaf428b1986c500bb4c1
#
_cell.length_a   1.000
_cell.length_b   1.000
_cell.length_c   1.000
_cell.angle_alpha   90.00
_cell.angle_beta   90.00
_cell.angle_gamma   90.00
#
_symmetry.space_group_name_H-M   'P 1'
#
loop_
_entity.id
_entity.type
_entity.pdbx_description
1 polymer ?
#
loop_
_entity_poly.entity_id
_entity_poly.type
_entity_poly.pdbx_seq_one_letter_code
_entity_poly.pdbx_strand_id
1 'polypeptide(L)'
;DSDWITFLTDGNRFRARADQLGFTLGNDTIKGTFGFRNKGFGGQFGKMLNTTDGVNYNFNPTISMGLGYTSSLISVGVGYNATISTNKWTKFNGKTEGKTTEAVAHTPVLVLNAMDNAFRMAIPIQVVNLADKIGDGKYRLTAVSLDAQFRYYTGLDFLPQIRLYLRYGNYDYEFNDGSTKDKGKFAETFGFDFRLWFGSMVEEVAINPIIKIQYNGALGKQHNQTRIQAANLVHYAALG
;
A
#
# COMPACT_ATOMS: atom_id res chain seq x y z
N ASP A 1 8.25 -7.00 10.40
CA ASP A 1 7.40 -5.83 10.68
C ASP A 1 7.12 -5.12 9.38
N SER A 2 5.93 -5.31 8.87
CA SER A 2 5.43 -4.66 7.65
C SER A 2 4.56 -3.45 7.98
N ASP A 3 4.45 -3.10 9.26
CA ASP A 3 3.65 -1.99 9.72
C ASP A 3 4.49 -0.70 9.74
N TRP A 4 4.13 0.23 8.87
CA TRP A 4 4.72 1.55 8.77
C TRP A 4 4.65 2.35 10.07
N ILE A 5 3.56 2.21 10.81
CA ILE A 5 3.39 2.91 12.09
C ILE A 5 4.43 2.41 13.09
N THR A 6 4.61 1.10 13.19
CA THR A 6 5.63 0.48 14.01
C THR A 6 7.04 0.87 13.56
N PHE A 7 7.31 0.90 12.24
CA PHE A 7 8.60 1.33 11.70
C PHE A 7 8.93 2.79 12.04
N LEU A 8 7.96 3.69 12.01
CA LEU A 8 8.15 5.10 12.34
C LEU A 8 8.20 5.37 13.86
N THR A 9 7.58 4.53 14.68
CA THR A 9 7.44 4.76 16.13
C THR A 9 8.41 3.97 17.00
N ASP A 10 8.98 2.90 16.50
CA ASP A 10 9.80 1.93 17.25
C ASP A 10 11.27 2.34 17.37
N GLY A 11 11.60 3.49 17.85
CA GLY A 11 12.97 3.82 18.23
C GLY A 11 14.04 3.68 17.14
N ASN A 12 15.29 3.90 17.50
CA ASN A 12 16.43 3.78 16.60
C ASN A 12 16.72 2.31 16.27
N ARG A 13 16.53 1.91 15.02
CA ARG A 13 16.80 0.54 14.55
C ARG A 13 17.69 0.55 13.31
N PHE A 14 18.60 -0.38 13.27
CA PHE A 14 19.38 -0.68 12.08
C PHE A 14 19.08 -2.10 11.60
N ARG A 15 18.77 -2.24 10.34
CA ARG A 15 18.56 -3.54 9.69
C ARG A 15 19.33 -3.60 8.39
N ALA A 16 20.13 -4.62 8.24
CA ALA A 16 20.86 -4.90 7.01
C ALA A 16 20.71 -6.38 6.64
N ARG A 17 20.26 -6.63 5.43
CA ARG A 17 20.19 -7.93 4.78
C ARG A 17 20.61 -7.77 3.32
N ALA A 18 20.87 -8.87 2.65
CA ALA A 18 21.19 -8.84 1.22
C ALA A 18 20.07 -8.21 0.37
N ASP A 19 18.81 -8.30 0.82
CA ASP A 19 17.62 -7.81 0.16
C ASP A 19 16.92 -6.64 0.88
N GLN A 20 17.46 -6.21 2.02
CA GLN A 20 16.84 -5.17 2.84
C GLN A 20 17.88 -4.36 3.61
N LEU A 21 17.76 -3.06 3.57
CA LEU A 21 18.51 -2.13 4.41
C LEU A 21 17.56 -1.11 5.00
N GLY A 22 17.67 -0.83 6.29
CA GLY A 22 16.87 0.20 6.92
C GLY A 22 17.48 0.68 8.21
N PHE A 23 17.26 1.94 8.52
CA PHE A 23 17.67 2.54 9.77
C PHE A 23 16.73 3.67 10.20
N THR A 24 16.69 3.89 11.50
CA THR A 24 16.02 5.02 12.13
C THR A 24 17.06 5.77 12.94
N LEU A 25 17.14 7.08 12.72
CA LEU A 25 18.06 7.97 13.41
C LEU A 25 17.29 9.12 14.05
N GLY A 26 17.73 9.56 15.19
CA GLY A 26 17.14 10.72 15.87
C GLY A 26 17.21 10.60 17.38
N ASN A 27 16.41 11.43 18.02
CA ASN A 27 16.24 11.49 19.47
C ASN A 27 14.76 11.30 19.86
N ASP A 28 14.41 11.56 21.10
CA ASP A 28 13.03 11.40 21.58
C ASP A 28 12.04 12.40 20.97
N THR A 29 12.53 13.49 20.36
CA THR A 29 11.71 14.54 19.78
C THR A 29 11.59 14.42 18.27
N ILE A 30 12.70 14.20 17.56
CA ILE A 30 12.74 14.12 16.09
C ILE A 30 13.41 12.82 15.67
N LYS A 31 12.75 12.08 14.79
CA LYS A 31 13.28 10.85 14.20
C LYS A 31 13.11 10.87 12.68
N GLY A 32 14.17 10.45 12.00
CA GLY A 32 14.14 10.21 10.57
C GLY A 32 14.34 8.71 10.29
N THR A 33 13.65 8.19 9.30
CA THR A 33 13.75 6.80 8.87
C THR A 33 14.11 6.71 7.40
N PHE A 34 14.89 5.71 7.07
CA PHE A 34 15.19 5.34 5.69
C PHE A 34 15.15 3.82 5.55
N GLY A 35 14.60 3.32 4.48
CA GLY A 35 14.58 1.90 4.19
C GLY A 35 14.64 1.60 2.70
N PHE A 36 15.28 0.49 2.38
CA PHE A 36 15.31 -0.12 1.06
C PHE A 36 14.94 -1.59 1.18
N ARG A 37 14.12 -2.07 0.26
CA ARG A 37 13.75 -3.48 0.20
C ARG A 37 13.60 -3.92 -1.26
N ASN A 38 14.15 -5.08 -1.58
CA ASN A 38 13.93 -5.76 -2.83
C ASN A 38 14.03 -7.28 -2.64
N LYS A 39 12.88 -7.93 -2.49
CA LYS A 39 12.82 -9.38 -2.27
C LYS A 39 13.44 -10.14 -3.45
N GLY A 40 14.34 -11.08 -3.14
CA GLY A 40 14.96 -11.92 -4.15
C GLY A 40 15.96 -11.17 -5.05
N PHE A 41 16.54 -10.06 -4.58
CA PHE A 41 17.43 -9.21 -5.37
C PHE A 41 18.53 -9.99 -6.08
N GLY A 42 19.25 -10.86 -5.39
CA GLY A 42 20.36 -11.62 -5.99
C GLY A 42 19.92 -12.52 -7.17
N GLY A 43 18.82 -13.26 -6.97
CA GLY A 43 18.27 -14.12 -8.01
C GLY A 43 17.67 -13.34 -9.19
N GLN A 44 17.01 -12.22 -8.92
CA GLN A 44 16.46 -11.37 -9.96
C GLN A 44 17.56 -10.64 -10.74
N PHE A 45 18.60 -10.20 -10.05
CA PHE A 45 19.75 -9.57 -10.68
C PHE A 45 20.45 -10.53 -11.66
N GLY A 46 20.66 -11.79 -11.26
CA GLY A 46 21.16 -12.82 -12.15
C GLY A 46 20.30 -13.03 -13.39
N LYS A 47 18.97 -13.02 -13.24
CA LYS A 47 18.03 -13.10 -14.39
C LYS A 47 18.09 -11.87 -15.29
N MET A 48 18.26 -10.68 -14.77
CA MET A 48 18.40 -9.45 -15.56
C MET A 48 19.64 -9.48 -16.46
N LEU A 49 20.71 -10.11 -16.02
CA LEU A 49 21.96 -10.27 -16.78
C LEU A 49 21.89 -11.42 -17.79
N ASN A 50 20.89 -12.27 -17.70
CA ASN A 50 20.72 -13.39 -18.62
C ASN A 50 20.04 -12.93 -19.91
N THR A 51 20.69 -13.13 -21.04
CA THR A 51 20.20 -12.75 -22.38
C THR A 51 19.48 -13.87 -23.10
N THR A 52 19.31 -15.05 -22.47
CA THR A 52 18.64 -16.20 -23.08
C THR A 52 17.16 -15.91 -23.33
N ASP A 53 16.67 -16.26 -24.49
CA ASP A 53 15.25 -16.15 -24.85
C ASP A 53 14.33 -16.89 -23.87
N GLY A 54 13.21 -16.26 -23.55
CA GLY A 54 12.21 -16.81 -22.62
C GLY A 54 12.49 -16.52 -21.16
N VAL A 55 13.54 -15.79 -20.83
CA VAL A 55 13.81 -15.38 -19.44
C VAL A 55 12.80 -14.34 -18.99
N ASN A 56 12.21 -14.60 -17.85
CA ASN A 56 11.38 -13.64 -17.11
C ASN A 56 12.12 -13.19 -15.87
N TYR A 57 12.20 -11.88 -15.66
CA TYR A 57 12.64 -11.31 -14.39
C TYR A 57 11.62 -10.34 -13.82
N ASN A 58 11.61 -10.27 -12.52
CA ASN A 58 10.79 -9.35 -11.76
C ASN A 58 11.68 -8.57 -10.78
N PHE A 59 11.71 -7.28 -10.92
CA PHE A 59 12.49 -6.37 -10.09
C PHE A 59 11.57 -5.36 -9.42
N ASN A 60 11.45 -5.42 -8.09
CA ASN A 60 10.48 -4.63 -7.31
C ASN A 60 11.14 -3.94 -6.10
N PRO A 61 12.08 -2.99 -6.31
CA PRO A 61 12.66 -2.24 -5.21
C PRO A 61 11.63 -1.29 -4.60
N THR A 62 11.64 -1.18 -3.28
CA THR A 62 10.89 -0.20 -2.51
C THR A 62 11.87 0.64 -1.70
N ILE A 63 11.77 1.96 -1.83
CA ILE A 63 12.49 2.93 -1.03
C ILE A 63 11.48 3.60 -0.11
N SER A 64 11.84 3.69 1.18
CA SER A 64 11.00 4.25 2.22
C SER A 64 11.74 5.33 2.96
N MET A 65 11.10 6.47 3.17
CA MET A 65 11.61 7.58 3.95
C MET A 65 10.53 8.11 4.89
N GLY A 66 10.94 8.59 6.06
CA GLY A 66 10.01 9.18 7.00
C GLY A 66 10.68 10.18 7.91
N LEU A 67 9.90 11.13 8.40
CA LEU A 67 10.28 12.11 9.39
C LEU A 67 9.16 12.24 10.41
N GLY A 68 9.49 12.10 11.69
CA GLY A 68 8.55 12.18 12.80
C GLY A 68 8.99 13.21 13.83
N TYR A 69 8.01 13.90 14.38
CA TYR A 69 8.15 14.79 15.53
C TYR A 69 7.26 14.29 16.66
N THR A 70 7.82 14.19 17.86
CA THR A 70 7.12 13.76 19.07
C THR A 70 7.20 14.82 20.14
N SER A 71 6.06 15.19 20.70
CA SER A 71 5.93 16.01 21.90
C SER A 71 5.06 15.32 22.94
N SER A 72 4.93 15.92 24.13
CA SER A 72 4.06 15.39 25.18
C SER A 72 2.57 15.36 24.81
N LEU A 73 2.15 16.22 23.89
CA LEU A 73 0.74 16.36 23.50
C LEU A 73 0.42 15.67 22.18
N ILE A 74 1.34 15.73 21.23
CA ILE A 74 1.10 15.30 19.85
C ILE A 74 2.37 14.74 19.21
N SER A 75 2.21 13.73 18.39
CA SER A 75 3.25 13.22 17.50
C SER A 75 2.75 13.27 16.06
N VAL A 76 3.55 13.84 15.18
CA VAL A 76 3.25 13.97 13.75
C VAL A 76 4.37 13.33 12.95
N GLY A 77 4.03 12.52 11.99
CA GLY A 77 4.99 11.91 11.06
C GLY A 77 4.52 12.04 9.62
N VAL A 78 5.48 12.25 8.74
CA VAL A 78 5.29 12.16 7.29
C VAL A 78 6.21 11.09 6.76
N GLY A 79 5.68 10.24 5.92
CA GLY A 79 6.41 9.16 5.28
C GLY A 79 6.19 9.13 3.78
N TYR A 80 7.10 8.50 3.08
CA TYR A 80 7.00 8.31 1.66
C TYR A 80 7.58 6.96 1.26
N ASN A 81 6.82 6.19 0.48
CA ASN A 81 7.26 4.96 -0.16
C ASN A 81 7.26 5.15 -1.68
N ALA A 82 8.32 4.74 -2.32
CA ALA A 82 8.38 4.58 -3.77
C ALA A 82 8.68 3.11 -4.09
N THR A 83 7.81 2.49 -4.86
CA THR A 83 8.02 1.13 -5.38
C THR A 83 8.09 1.18 -6.89
N ILE A 84 9.16 0.63 -7.45
CA ILE A 84 9.34 0.45 -8.89
C ILE A 84 9.25 -1.04 -9.16
N SER A 85 8.35 -1.44 -10.05
CA SER A 85 8.15 -2.84 -10.42
C SER A 85 8.37 -3.00 -11.91
N THR A 86 9.28 -3.88 -12.29
CA THR A 86 9.55 -4.22 -13.69
C THR A 86 9.50 -5.72 -13.89
N ASN A 87 8.62 -6.18 -14.78
CA ASN A 87 8.55 -7.55 -15.27
C ASN A 87 8.86 -7.56 -16.75
N LYS A 88 9.77 -8.40 -17.16
CA LYS A 88 10.14 -8.58 -18.56
C LYS A 88 10.13 -10.04 -18.96
N TRP A 89 9.41 -10.32 -20.03
CA TRP A 89 9.42 -11.61 -20.71
C TRP A 89 10.03 -11.41 -22.09
N THR A 90 11.02 -12.20 -22.44
CA THR A 90 11.65 -12.15 -23.80
C THR A 90 10.79 -12.86 -24.82
N LYS A 91 9.99 -13.84 -24.40
CA LYS A 91 8.92 -14.49 -25.20
C LYS A 91 7.64 -14.54 -24.39
N PHE A 92 6.56 -14.11 -24.98
CA PHE A 92 5.25 -14.11 -24.34
C PHE A 92 4.25 -14.89 -25.21
N ASN A 93 3.55 -15.88 -24.60
CA ASN A 93 2.59 -16.74 -25.28
C ASN A 93 3.15 -17.47 -26.53
N GLY A 94 4.41 -17.91 -26.49
CA GLY A 94 5.04 -18.60 -27.60
C GLY A 94 5.34 -17.75 -28.82
N LYS A 95 5.10 -16.44 -28.75
CA LYS A 95 5.45 -15.48 -29.81
C LYS A 95 6.86 -14.95 -29.61
N THR A 96 7.50 -14.53 -30.69
CA THR A 96 8.81 -13.87 -30.67
C THR A 96 8.77 -12.49 -30.05
N GLU A 97 7.57 -11.92 -29.87
CA GLU A 97 7.38 -10.61 -29.25
C GLU A 97 7.48 -10.71 -27.72
N GLY A 98 8.35 -9.93 -27.14
CA GLY A 98 8.49 -9.83 -25.70
C GLY A 98 7.35 -9.02 -25.06
N LYS A 99 7.14 -9.22 -23.77
CA LYS A 99 6.25 -8.39 -22.94
C LYS A 99 7.06 -7.67 -21.89
N THR A 100 6.78 -6.40 -21.68
CA THR A 100 7.32 -5.61 -20.57
C THR A 100 6.17 -4.99 -19.79
N THR A 101 6.16 -5.19 -18.48
CA THR A 101 5.25 -4.54 -17.54
C THR A 101 6.07 -3.68 -16.60
N GLU A 102 5.77 -2.40 -16.52
CA GLU A 102 6.40 -1.45 -15.62
C GLU A 102 5.34 -0.78 -14.77
N ALA A 103 5.55 -0.76 -13.47
CA ALA A 103 4.70 -0.05 -12.54
C ALA A 103 5.54 0.80 -11.60
N VAL A 104 5.09 2.01 -11.33
CA VAL A 104 5.66 2.91 -10.32
C VAL A 104 4.54 3.28 -9.36
N ALA A 105 4.76 3.01 -8.08
CA ALA A 105 3.85 3.37 -7.01
C ALA A 105 4.51 4.41 -6.10
N HIS A 106 3.79 5.49 -5.82
CA HIS A 106 4.17 6.53 -4.87
C HIS A 106 3.17 6.52 -3.73
N THR A 107 3.65 6.39 -2.49
CA THR A 107 2.78 6.33 -1.32
C THR A 107 3.25 7.32 -0.26
N PRO A 108 2.83 8.60 -0.31
CA PRO A 108 2.95 9.50 0.84
C PRO A 108 2.03 9.04 1.97
N VAL A 109 2.51 9.15 3.20
CA VAL A 109 1.78 8.77 4.42
C VAL A 109 1.84 9.91 5.43
N LEU A 110 0.69 10.28 5.96
CA LEU A 110 0.58 11.16 7.12
C LEU A 110 0.20 10.34 8.35
N VAL A 111 0.96 10.49 9.43
CA VAL A 111 0.70 9.84 10.73
C VAL A 111 0.53 10.91 11.80
N LEU A 112 -0.50 10.77 12.61
CA LEU A 112 -0.76 11.63 13.75
C LEU A 112 -1.12 10.78 14.97
N ASN A 113 -0.46 11.00 16.09
CA ASN A 113 -0.83 10.49 17.39
C ASN A 113 -1.07 11.66 18.35
N ALA A 114 -2.14 11.61 19.11
CA ALA A 114 -2.50 12.65 20.05
C ALA A 114 -3.08 12.05 21.33
N MET A 115 -3.29 12.87 22.37
CA MET A 115 -3.90 12.46 23.64
C MET A 115 -3.15 11.28 24.29
N ASP A 116 -1.83 11.41 24.48
CA ASP A 116 -0.96 10.34 24.97
C ASP A 116 -1.08 9.03 24.19
N ASN A 117 -1.13 9.14 22.85
CA ASN A 117 -1.35 8.03 21.94
C ASN A 117 -2.75 7.34 22.03
N ALA A 118 -3.69 7.93 22.75
CA ALA A 118 -5.05 7.42 22.75
C ALA A 118 -5.72 7.55 21.36
N PHE A 119 -5.45 8.66 20.65
CA PHE A 119 -5.85 8.83 19.26
C PHE A 119 -4.69 8.59 18.31
N ARG A 120 -4.90 7.74 17.32
CA ARG A 120 -3.92 7.41 16.28
C ARG A 120 -4.57 7.45 14.90
N MET A 121 -3.89 8.12 13.99
CA MET A 121 -4.31 8.27 12.60
C MET A 121 -3.16 7.96 11.66
N ALA A 122 -3.44 7.22 10.59
CA ALA A 122 -2.53 7.02 9.48
C ALA A 122 -3.30 7.16 8.17
N ILE A 123 -2.81 8.01 7.27
CA ILE A 123 -3.43 8.27 5.97
C ILE A 123 -2.40 8.04 4.87
N PRO A 124 -2.27 6.82 4.35
CA PRO A 124 -1.53 6.55 3.13
C PRO A 124 -2.36 6.92 1.91
N ILE A 125 -1.75 7.59 0.94
CA ILE A 125 -2.31 7.84 -0.38
C ILE A 125 -1.36 7.20 -1.37
N GLN A 126 -1.85 6.25 -2.17
CA GLN A 126 -1.06 5.57 -3.18
C GLN A 126 -1.45 6.04 -4.58
N VAL A 127 -0.45 6.44 -5.37
CA VAL A 127 -0.58 6.73 -6.79
C VAL A 127 0.25 5.71 -7.55
N VAL A 128 -0.39 4.95 -8.44
CA VAL A 128 0.25 3.89 -9.24
C VAL A 128 0.08 4.21 -10.71
N ASN A 129 1.19 4.14 -11.45
CA ASN A 129 1.18 4.13 -12.91
C ASN A 129 1.73 2.78 -13.37
N LEU A 130 0.92 2.05 -14.12
CA LEU A 130 1.29 0.77 -14.72
C LEU A 130 1.29 0.92 -16.24
N ALA A 131 2.33 0.43 -16.89
CA ALA A 131 2.44 0.38 -18.33
C ALA A 131 2.78 -1.03 -18.78
N ASP A 132 1.93 -1.60 -19.64
CA ASP A 132 2.17 -2.86 -20.34
C ASP A 132 2.49 -2.57 -21.80
N LYS A 133 3.52 -3.22 -22.32
CA LYS A 133 3.89 -3.19 -23.73
C LYS A 133 4.03 -4.61 -24.24
N ILE A 134 3.25 -4.93 -25.28
CA ILE A 134 3.28 -6.22 -25.99
C ILE A 134 3.33 -5.92 -27.48
N GLY A 135 4.49 -6.14 -28.14
CA GLY A 135 4.66 -5.71 -29.53
C GLY A 135 4.44 -4.21 -29.66
N ASP A 136 3.56 -3.78 -30.57
CA ASP A 136 3.19 -2.37 -30.77
C ASP A 136 2.07 -1.88 -29.84
N GLY A 137 1.42 -2.80 -29.14
CA GLY A 137 0.34 -2.49 -28.21
C GLY A 137 0.87 -1.89 -26.90
N LYS A 138 0.28 -0.77 -26.49
CA LYS A 138 0.56 -0.08 -25.22
C LYS A 138 -0.71 0.00 -24.39
N TYR A 139 -0.62 -0.46 -23.16
CA TYR A 139 -1.68 -0.38 -22.17
C TYR A 139 -1.18 0.37 -20.95
N ARG A 140 -1.97 1.31 -20.45
CA ARG A 140 -1.66 2.06 -19.23
C ARG A 140 -2.80 1.99 -18.26
N LEU A 141 -2.47 1.84 -16.99
CA LEU A 141 -3.39 1.95 -15.87
C LEU A 141 -2.83 2.98 -14.89
N THR A 142 -3.65 3.96 -14.51
CA THR A 142 -3.35 4.92 -13.46
C THR A 142 -4.34 4.70 -12.32
N ALA A 143 -3.83 4.49 -11.12
CA ALA A 143 -4.64 4.28 -9.93
C ALA A 143 -4.28 5.29 -8.85
N VAL A 144 -5.30 5.81 -8.17
CA VAL A 144 -5.17 6.58 -6.94
C VAL A 144 -6.00 5.88 -5.88
N SER A 145 -5.38 5.53 -4.76
CA SER A 145 -6.07 4.90 -3.64
C SER A 145 -5.74 5.56 -2.31
N LEU A 146 -6.70 5.55 -1.42
CA LEU A 146 -6.62 6.04 -0.05
C LEU A 146 -7.04 4.92 0.90
N ASP A 147 -6.29 4.70 1.97
CA ASP A 147 -6.66 3.83 3.08
C ASP A 147 -6.40 4.57 4.40
N ALA A 148 -7.35 5.42 4.80
CA ALA A 148 -7.25 6.18 6.04
C ALA A 148 -7.64 5.28 7.23
N GLN A 149 -6.79 5.25 8.24
CA GLN A 149 -6.96 4.45 9.45
C GLN A 149 -7.00 5.35 10.68
N PHE A 150 -8.03 5.16 11.49
CA PHE A 150 -8.23 5.89 12.74
C PHE A 150 -8.43 4.89 13.87
N ARG A 151 -7.71 5.07 14.96
CA ARG A 151 -7.84 4.28 16.19
C ARG A 151 -8.00 5.20 17.37
N TYR A 152 -8.94 4.89 18.23
CA TYR A 152 -9.15 5.61 19.48
C TYR A 152 -9.23 4.64 20.65
N TYR A 153 -8.33 4.80 21.60
CA TYR A 153 -8.31 4.07 22.86
C TYR A 153 -9.03 4.92 23.89
N THR A 154 -10.23 4.50 24.27
CA THR A 154 -11.18 5.32 25.04
C THR A 154 -10.79 5.50 26.50
N GLY A 155 -10.00 4.55 27.06
CA GLY A 155 -9.75 4.45 28.50
C GLY A 155 -10.90 3.85 29.29
N LEU A 156 -11.98 3.42 28.63
CA LEU A 156 -13.14 2.80 29.28
C LEU A 156 -13.01 1.27 29.23
N ASP A 157 -13.18 0.61 30.36
CA ASP A 157 -13.02 -0.85 30.45
C ASP A 157 -14.04 -1.61 29.57
N PHE A 158 -15.27 -1.09 29.44
CA PHE A 158 -16.32 -1.74 28.65
C PHE A 158 -16.15 -1.54 27.15
N LEU A 159 -15.48 -0.46 26.70
CA LEU A 159 -15.25 -0.13 25.28
C LEU A 159 -13.82 0.39 25.09
N PRO A 160 -12.79 -0.47 25.21
CA PRO A 160 -11.40 -0.01 25.19
C PRO A 160 -10.94 0.57 23.86
N GLN A 161 -11.55 0.19 22.74
CA GLN A 161 -11.07 0.62 21.43
C GLN A 161 -12.20 0.82 20.41
N ILE A 162 -12.05 1.90 19.63
CA ILE A 162 -12.85 2.19 18.44
C ILE A 162 -11.89 2.31 17.25
N ARG A 163 -12.25 1.70 16.12
CA ARG A 163 -11.49 1.79 14.86
C ARG A 163 -12.38 2.22 13.71
N LEU A 164 -11.85 3.04 12.82
CA LEU A 164 -12.47 3.43 11.57
C LEU A 164 -11.43 3.33 10.45
N TYR A 165 -11.80 2.67 9.36
CA TYR A 165 -11.05 2.62 8.12
C TYR A 165 -11.89 3.22 7.02
N LEU A 166 -11.31 4.14 6.26
CA LEU A 166 -11.93 4.75 5.08
C LEU A 166 -11.07 4.44 3.87
N ARG A 167 -11.68 3.87 2.83
CA ARG A 167 -11.00 3.45 1.60
C ARG A 167 -11.64 4.09 0.40
N TYR A 168 -10.81 4.56 -0.50
CA TYR A 168 -11.21 5.10 -1.78
C TYR A 168 -10.23 4.65 -2.85
N GLY A 169 -10.72 4.37 -4.05
CA GLY A 169 -9.89 4.06 -5.19
C GLY A 169 -10.49 4.53 -6.48
N ASN A 170 -9.66 5.09 -7.34
CA ASN A 170 -9.99 5.46 -8.70
C ASN A 170 -8.96 4.88 -9.66
N TYR A 171 -9.42 4.24 -10.73
CA TYR A 171 -8.59 3.53 -11.70
C TYR A 171 -8.98 3.98 -13.10
N ASP A 172 -8.01 4.53 -13.84
CA ASP A 172 -8.16 4.96 -15.23
C ASP A 172 -7.30 4.09 -16.14
N TYR A 173 -7.80 3.77 -17.32
CA TYR A 173 -7.07 2.99 -18.31
C TYR A 173 -6.91 3.75 -19.62
N GLU A 174 -5.86 3.44 -20.34
CA GLU A 174 -5.60 3.88 -21.71
C GLU A 174 -4.98 2.73 -22.50
N PHE A 175 -5.55 2.46 -23.66
CA PHE A 175 -5.05 1.47 -24.61
C PHE A 175 -4.74 2.13 -25.95
N ASN A 176 -3.61 1.76 -26.56
CA ASN A 176 -3.22 2.23 -27.89
C ASN A 176 -2.34 1.18 -28.55
N ASP A 177 -2.80 0.61 -29.68
CA ASP A 177 -2.03 -0.34 -30.50
C ASP A 177 -1.57 0.25 -31.84
N GLY A 178 -1.67 1.56 -32.01
CA GLY A 178 -1.35 2.26 -33.27
C GLY A 178 -2.55 2.46 -34.18
N SER A 179 -3.51 1.54 -34.20
CA SER A 179 -4.74 1.60 -34.99
C SER A 179 -5.97 1.91 -34.15
N THR A 180 -6.02 1.37 -32.94
CA THR A 180 -7.14 1.57 -32.02
C THR A 180 -6.66 2.31 -30.77
N LYS A 181 -7.43 3.31 -30.34
CA LYS A 181 -7.22 4.03 -29.09
C LYS A 181 -8.48 3.96 -28.25
N ASP A 182 -8.35 3.55 -27.00
CA ASP A 182 -9.44 3.54 -26.04
C ASP A 182 -8.93 4.02 -24.69
N LYS A 183 -9.74 4.82 -23.99
CA LYS A 183 -9.43 5.32 -22.65
C LYS A 183 -10.69 5.57 -21.86
N GLY A 184 -10.62 5.43 -20.58
CA GLY A 184 -11.75 5.72 -19.70
C GLY A 184 -11.50 5.33 -18.25
N LYS A 185 -12.56 5.45 -17.48
CA LYS A 185 -12.57 5.01 -16.08
C LYS A 185 -12.75 3.50 -16.04
N PHE A 186 -11.75 2.80 -15.47
CA PHE A 186 -11.82 1.36 -15.27
C PHE A 186 -12.71 1.01 -14.07
N ALA A 187 -12.49 1.66 -12.93
CA ALA A 187 -13.29 1.49 -11.72
C ALA A 187 -13.14 2.69 -10.78
N GLU A 188 -14.17 2.94 -9.98
CA GLU A 188 -14.12 3.85 -8.84
C GLU A 188 -14.86 3.21 -7.69
N THR A 189 -14.26 3.20 -6.50
CA THR A 189 -14.78 2.47 -5.37
C THR A 189 -14.62 3.25 -4.08
N PHE A 190 -15.52 2.99 -3.14
CA PHE A 190 -15.48 3.52 -1.79
C PHE A 190 -15.81 2.42 -0.79
N GLY A 191 -15.15 2.45 0.36
CA GLY A 191 -15.44 1.53 1.44
C GLY A 191 -15.18 2.14 2.80
N PHE A 192 -15.83 1.62 3.79
CA PHE A 192 -15.52 1.90 5.19
C PHE A 192 -15.62 0.61 6.01
N ASP A 193 -14.91 0.60 7.14
CA ASP A 193 -14.92 -0.47 8.13
C ASP A 193 -14.90 0.20 9.50
N PHE A 194 -16.00 0.11 10.23
CA PHE A 194 -16.13 0.66 11.56
C PHE A 194 -16.19 -0.47 12.57
N ARG A 195 -15.38 -0.41 13.62
CA ARG A 195 -15.27 -1.45 14.64
C ARG A 195 -15.34 -0.88 16.04
N LEU A 196 -16.17 -1.52 16.86
CA LEU A 196 -16.22 -1.33 18.30
C LEU A 196 -15.66 -2.59 18.98
N TRP A 197 -14.64 -2.41 19.79
CA TRP A 197 -14.01 -3.47 20.56
C TRP A 197 -14.44 -3.31 22.02
N PHE A 198 -15.18 -4.31 22.52
CA PHE A 198 -15.66 -4.30 23.89
C PHE A 198 -14.72 -5.04 24.82
N GLY A 199 -14.66 -4.62 26.08
CA GLY A 199 -13.96 -5.31 27.15
C GLY A 199 -14.66 -6.60 27.52
N SER A 200 -14.05 -7.40 28.41
CA SER A 200 -14.67 -8.61 28.92
C SER A 200 -15.93 -8.27 29.72
N MET A 201 -17.03 -8.98 29.40
CA MET A 201 -18.33 -8.84 30.08
C MET A 201 -18.53 -9.84 31.21
N VAL A 202 -17.58 -10.76 31.39
CA VAL A 202 -17.65 -11.83 32.38
C VAL A 202 -16.35 -11.85 33.17
N GLU A 203 -16.44 -11.84 34.51
CA GLU A 203 -15.25 -11.75 35.38
C GLU A 203 -14.35 -13.00 35.31
N GLU A 204 -14.94 -14.17 35.13
CA GLU A 204 -14.21 -15.46 35.17
C GLU A 204 -13.73 -15.93 33.78
N VAL A 205 -14.30 -15.39 32.70
CA VAL A 205 -14.01 -15.79 31.33
C VAL A 205 -13.86 -14.54 30.45
N ALA A 206 -12.74 -14.42 29.76
CA ALA A 206 -12.51 -13.30 28.86
C ALA A 206 -13.39 -13.43 27.60
N ILE A 207 -14.52 -12.74 27.60
CA ILE A 207 -15.42 -12.62 26.46
C ILE A 207 -15.37 -11.17 25.98
N ASN A 208 -14.68 -10.92 24.88
CA ASN A 208 -14.47 -9.59 24.32
C ASN A 208 -15.24 -9.45 22.99
N PRO A 209 -16.51 -8.98 23.04
CA PRO A 209 -17.30 -8.80 21.82
C PRO A 209 -16.68 -7.75 20.89
N ILE A 210 -16.87 -7.95 19.59
CA ILE A 210 -16.50 -7.01 18.55
C ILE A 210 -17.71 -6.77 17.66
N ILE A 211 -18.11 -5.51 17.51
CA ILE A 211 -19.08 -5.10 16.50
C ILE A 211 -18.33 -4.52 15.33
N LYS A 212 -18.57 -5.07 14.14
CA LYS A 212 -17.99 -4.61 12.88
C LYS A 212 -19.09 -4.27 11.89
N ILE A 213 -19.05 -3.03 11.36
CA ILE A 213 -19.91 -2.60 10.26
C ILE A 213 -18.99 -2.27 9.10
N GLN A 214 -19.17 -2.96 7.99
CA GLN A 214 -18.32 -2.83 6.82
C GLN A 214 -19.17 -2.62 5.56
N TYR A 215 -18.71 -1.70 4.72
CA TYR A 215 -19.24 -1.47 3.38
C TYR A 215 -18.09 -1.34 2.38
N ASN A 216 -18.19 -2.01 1.25
CA ASN A 216 -17.36 -1.79 0.08
C ASN A 216 -18.27 -1.74 -1.13
N GLY A 217 -18.18 -0.67 -1.90
CA GLY A 217 -19.04 -0.46 -3.06
C GLY A 217 -18.33 0.23 -4.21
N ALA A 218 -18.81 -0.06 -5.40
CA ALA A 218 -18.39 0.63 -6.60
C ALA A 218 -19.18 1.92 -6.78
N LEU A 219 -18.48 2.98 -7.19
CA LEU A 219 -19.05 4.28 -7.53
C LEU A 219 -18.96 4.47 -9.05
N GLY A 220 -20.03 5.01 -9.67
CA GLY A 220 -20.02 5.33 -11.09
C GLY A 220 -19.94 4.11 -12.03
N LYS A 221 -19.47 4.36 -13.25
CA LYS A 221 -19.32 3.33 -14.29
C LYS A 221 -18.09 2.49 -14.06
N GLN A 222 -18.25 1.19 -14.33
CA GLN A 222 -17.18 0.19 -14.28
C GLN A 222 -16.94 -0.34 -15.69
N HIS A 223 -15.69 -0.44 -16.09
CA HIS A 223 -15.33 -1.01 -17.39
C HIS A 223 -15.13 -2.52 -17.25
N ASN A 224 -16.03 -3.31 -17.87
CA ASN A 224 -15.98 -4.78 -17.86
C ASN A 224 -15.78 -5.45 -16.49
N GLN A 225 -16.21 -4.77 -15.42
CA GLN A 225 -16.10 -5.23 -14.05
C GLN A 225 -17.45 -5.26 -13.35
N THR A 226 -17.67 -6.24 -12.52
CA THR A 226 -18.81 -6.19 -11.59
C THR A 226 -18.51 -5.21 -10.46
N ARG A 227 -19.57 -4.67 -9.81
CA ARG A 227 -19.40 -3.79 -8.65
C ARG A 227 -18.59 -4.43 -7.52
N ILE A 228 -18.75 -5.74 -7.32
CA ILE A 228 -18.00 -6.49 -6.29
C ILE A 228 -16.52 -6.57 -6.65
N GLN A 229 -16.18 -6.89 -7.90
CA GLN A 229 -14.81 -6.95 -8.35
C GLN A 229 -14.11 -5.60 -8.24
N ALA A 230 -14.79 -4.52 -8.65
CA ALA A 230 -14.26 -3.17 -8.52
C ALA A 230 -14.03 -2.76 -7.06
N ALA A 231 -14.95 -3.09 -6.15
CA ALA A 231 -14.78 -2.83 -4.72
C ALA A 231 -13.58 -3.57 -4.11
N ASN A 232 -13.30 -4.78 -4.57
CA ASN A 232 -12.15 -5.57 -4.11
C ASN A 232 -10.80 -4.99 -4.57
N LEU A 233 -10.74 -4.33 -5.73
CA LEU A 233 -9.51 -3.69 -6.22
C LEU A 233 -8.95 -2.65 -5.26
N VAL A 234 -9.80 -1.89 -4.58
CA VAL A 234 -9.36 -0.90 -3.58
C VAL A 234 -8.58 -1.55 -2.44
N HIS A 235 -9.05 -2.71 -1.98
CA HIS A 235 -8.41 -3.42 -0.88
C HIS A 235 -6.98 -3.85 -1.24
N TYR A 236 -6.76 -4.34 -2.46
CA TYR A 236 -5.43 -4.76 -2.91
C TYR A 236 -4.49 -3.59 -3.18
N ALA A 237 -4.98 -2.50 -3.74
CA ALA A 237 -4.17 -1.33 -4.04
C ALA A 237 -3.66 -0.62 -2.76
N ALA A 238 -4.46 -0.62 -1.70
CA ALA A 238 -4.10 0.00 -0.42
C ALA A 238 -3.11 -0.83 0.41
N LEU A 239 -2.96 -2.12 0.12
CA LEU A 239 -2.06 -3.04 0.83
C LEU A 239 -0.70 -3.21 0.15
N GLY A 240 -0.50 -2.58 -1.02
CA GLY A 240 0.71 -2.72 -1.87
C GLY A 240 2.01 -2.19 -1.29
#